data_ae88ce282e18f37d60f40c6ebbcef356
#
_entry.id   ae88ce282e18f37d60f40c6ebbcef356
#
_cell.length_a   1.000
_cell.length_b   1.000
_cell.length_c   1.000
_cell.angle_alpha   90.00
_cell.angle_beta   90.00
_cell.angle_gamma   90.00
#
_symmetry.space_group_name_H-M   'P 1'
#
loop_
_entity.id
_entity.type
_entity.pdbx_description
1 polymer ?
#
loop_
_entity_poly.entity_id
_entity_poly.type
_entity_poly.pdbx_seq_one_letter_code
_entity_poly.pdbx_strand_id
1 'polypeptide(L)'
;MSHESLPAPHPDQEVDEARGYITATVEALDALGVRVDRSWLDPKGPVDSTIVTESFALVWDEWRGWVRGDYVSGRQGERTVLENVTELGGGLLLDPRELAVLVRDGRTATPVAHRSADTRDGLFDGLRTY
;
A
#
# COMPACT_ATOMS: atom_id res chain seq x y z
N MET A 1 0.34 -13.09 14.15
CA MET A 1 0.65 -12.62 12.78
C MET A 1 2.00 -13.19 12.36
N SER A 2 2.11 -13.74 11.15
CA SER A 2 3.38 -14.29 10.69
C SER A 2 4.33 -13.17 10.27
N HIS A 3 5.64 -13.44 10.22
CA HIS A 3 6.64 -12.46 9.79
C HIS A 3 6.41 -11.98 8.36
N GLU A 4 5.81 -12.82 7.50
CA GLU A 4 5.57 -12.49 6.09
C GLU A 4 4.46 -11.47 5.88
N SER A 5 3.53 -11.33 6.84
CA SER A 5 2.45 -10.35 6.72
C SER A 5 2.94 -8.91 6.87
N LEU A 6 4.07 -8.68 7.55
CA LEU A 6 4.66 -7.34 7.69
C LEU A 6 5.83 -7.16 6.72
N PRO A 7 6.01 -5.94 6.16
CA PRO A 7 7.11 -5.70 5.23
C PRO A 7 8.46 -5.72 5.96
N ALA A 8 9.45 -6.36 5.33
CA ALA A 8 10.82 -6.35 5.82
C ALA A 8 11.48 -4.99 5.52
N PRO A 9 12.51 -4.59 6.30
CA PRO A 9 13.29 -3.39 5.98
C PRO A 9 13.86 -3.45 4.57
N HIS A 10 13.86 -2.30 3.89
CA HIS A 10 14.38 -2.17 2.54
C HIS A 10 15.73 -1.43 2.55
N PRO A 11 16.73 -1.88 1.77
CA PRO A 11 18.05 -1.22 1.75
C PRO A 11 18.04 0.20 1.20
N ASP A 12 17.07 0.56 0.35
CA ASP A 12 16.89 1.93 -0.11
C ASP A 12 16.13 2.72 0.94
N GLN A 13 16.75 3.75 1.51
CA GLN A 13 16.17 4.52 2.61
C GLN A 13 14.85 5.20 2.22
N GLU A 14 14.74 5.72 1.00
CA GLU A 14 13.53 6.38 0.54
C GLU A 14 12.37 5.41 0.41
N VAL A 15 12.63 4.20 -0.09
CA VAL A 15 11.64 3.13 -0.14
C VAL A 15 11.26 2.70 1.27
N ASP A 16 12.24 2.56 2.16
CA ASP A 16 12.01 2.11 3.54
C ASP A 16 11.18 3.11 4.36
N GLU A 17 11.13 4.38 3.98
CA GLU A 17 10.30 5.39 4.64
C GLU A 17 8.80 5.04 4.57
N ALA A 18 8.37 4.26 3.59
CA ALA A 18 6.98 3.80 3.48
C ALA A 18 6.67 2.62 4.44
N ARG A 19 7.68 1.94 4.97
CA ARG A 19 7.50 0.71 5.75
C ARG A 19 6.57 0.88 6.95
N GLY A 20 6.71 1.95 7.72
CA GLY A 20 5.86 2.21 8.88
C GLY A 20 4.40 2.37 8.51
N TYR A 21 4.12 3.08 7.43
CA TYR A 21 2.77 3.27 6.92
C TYR A 21 2.15 1.94 6.48
N ILE A 22 2.90 1.13 5.75
CA ILE A 22 2.43 -0.18 5.30
C ILE A 22 2.22 -1.12 6.49
N THR A 23 3.11 -1.11 7.47
CA THR A 23 2.96 -1.89 8.70
C THR A 23 1.67 -1.51 9.44
N ALA A 24 1.40 -0.20 9.61
CA ALA A 24 0.17 0.28 10.24
C ALA A 24 -1.07 -0.15 9.46
N THR A 25 -0.98 -0.17 8.13
CA THR A 25 -2.08 -0.60 7.25
C THR A 25 -2.35 -2.09 7.41
N VAL A 26 -1.31 -2.93 7.43
CA VAL A 26 -1.47 -4.38 7.64
C VAL A 26 -2.12 -4.66 8.99
N GLU A 27 -1.68 -3.95 10.04
CA GLU A 27 -2.25 -4.11 11.37
C GLU A 27 -3.73 -3.68 11.41
N ALA A 28 -4.09 -2.60 10.72
CA ALA A 28 -5.47 -2.13 10.64
C ALA A 28 -6.37 -3.14 9.89
N LEU A 29 -5.87 -3.71 8.79
CA LEU A 29 -6.59 -4.74 8.04
C LEU A 29 -6.84 -5.96 8.92
N ASP A 30 -5.81 -6.43 9.60
CA ASP A 30 -5.90 -7.58 10.50
C ASP A 30 -6.91 -7.33 11.62
N ALA A 31 -6.91 -6.13 12.20
CA ALA A 31 -7.85 -5.75 13.26
C ALA A 31 -9.31 -5.79 12.81
N LEU A 32 -9.59 -5.59 11.52
CA LEU A 32 -10.93 -5.67 10.96
C LEU A 32 -11.26 -7.04 10.34
N GLY A 33 -10.39 -8.03 10.55
CA GLY A 33 -10.62 -9.39 10.06
C GLY A 33 -10.22 -9.63 8.61
N VAL A 34 -9.51 -8.68 7.98
CA VAL A 34 -8.96 -8.86 6.63
C VAL A 34 -7.58 -9.46 6.77
N ARG A 35 -7.44 -10.75 6.54
CA ARG A 35 -6.19 -11.47 6.73
C ARG A 35 -5.19 -11.14 5.64
N VAL A 36 -4.00 -10.73 6.04
CA VAL A 36 -2.88 -10.46 5.14
C VAL A 36 -1.94 -11.66 5.11
N ASP A 37 -1.67 -12.17 3.91
CA ASP A 37 -0.73 -13.28 3.73
C ASP A 37 0.72 -12.80 3.67
N ARG A 38 0.97 -11.75 2.88
CA ARG A 38 2.32 -11.21 2.66
C ARG A 38 2.24 -9.72 2.40
N SER A 39 3.33 -9.01 2.70
CA SER A 39 3.51 -7.63 2.26
C SER A 39 4.99 -7.34 2.04
N TRP A 40 5.29 -6.39 1.16
CA TRP A 40 6.66 -5.98 0.87
C TRP A 40 6.70 -4.58 0.27
N LEU A 41 7.91 -4.00 0.26
CA LEU A 41 8.23 -2.73 -0.36
C LEU A 41 8.91 -2.98 -1.70
N ASP A 42 8.53 -2.23 -2.71
CA ASP A 42 9.07 -2.37 -4.06
C ASP A 42 10.08 -1.24 -4.38
N PRO A 43 10.95 -1.42 -5.36
CA PRO A 43 11.94 -0.41 -5.75
C PRO A 43 11.28 0.87 -6.23
N LYS A 44 12.03 1.98 -6.13
CA LYS A 44 11.60 3.28 -6.63
C LYS A 44 11.29 3.29 -8.12
N GLY A 45 10.48 4.28 -8.48
CA GLY A 45 10.13 4.59 -9.83
C GLY A 45 8.72 4.23 -10.21
N PRO A 46 7.71 4.50 -9.36
CA PRO A 46 7.65 5.16 -8.06
C PRO A 46 7.97 4.25 -6.87
N VAL A 47 8.08 4.86 -5.67
CA VAL A 47 8.05 4.08 -4.42
C VAL A 47 6.68 3.45 -4.30
N ASP A 48 6.63 2.13 -4.14
CA ASP A 48 5.36 1.44 -3.96
C ASP A 48 5.50 0.26 -2.99
N SER A 49 4.35 -0.30 -2.61
CA SER A 49 4.28 -1.41 -1.67
C SER A 49 3.09 -2.29 -1.99
N THR A 50 3.24 -3.58 -1.73
CA THR A 50 2.20 -4.56 -2.03
C THR A 50 1.77 -5.26 -0.75
N ILE A 51 0.45 -5.44 -0.60
CA ILE A 51 -0.17 -6.25 0.45
C ILE A 51 -1.01 -7.32 -0.25
N VAL A 52 -0.67 -8.58 -0.05
CA VAL A 52 -1.41 -9.70 -0.63
C VAL A 52 -2.30 -10.32 0.43
N THR A 53 -3.59 -10.44 0.11
CA THR A 53 -4.58 -11.14 0.93
C THR A 53 -4.95 -12.47 0.27
N GLU A 54 -5.81 -13.24 0.91
CA GLU A 54 -6.27 -14.53 0.39
C GLU A 54 -6.97 -14.41 -0.98
N SER A 55 -7.68 -13.30 -1.22
CA SER A 55 -8.56 -13.16 -2.40
C SER A 55 -8.13 -12.08 -3.39
N PHE A 56 -7.26 -11.15 -2.98
CA PHE A 56 -6.90 -10.00 -3.79
C PHE A 56 -5.58 -9.41 -3.31
N ALA A 57 -5.10 -8.38 -3.99
CA ALA A 57 -3.94 -7.62 -3.53
C ALA A 57 -4.23 -6.13 -3.52
N LEU A 58 -3.52 -5.43 -2.65
CA LEU A 58 -3.51 -3.97 -2.56
C LEU A 58 -2.12 -3.48 -2.91
N VAL A 59 -2.04 -2.45 -3.74
CA VAL A 59 -0.77 -1.79 -4.04
C VAL A 59 -0.92 -0.32 -3.71
N TRP A 60 0.02 0.21 -2.94
CA TRP A 60 0.17 1.64 -2.69
C TRP A 60 1.36 2.15 -3.46
N ASP A 61 1.20 3.27 -4.15
CA ASP A 61 2.33 3.99 -4.71
C ASP A 61 2.21 5.48 -4.45
N GLU A 62 3.35 6.18 -4.53
CA GLU A 62 3.41 7.61 -4.22
C GLU A 62 2.67 8.48 -5.22
N TRP A 63 2.25 7.94 -6.37
CA TRP A 63 1.58 8.70 -7.42
C TRP A 63 0.06 8.57 -7.40
N ARG A 64 -0.45 7.37 -7.11
CA ARG A 64 -1.88 7.05 -7.19
C ARG A 64 -2.54 6.78 -5.86
N GLY A 65 -1.75 6.52 -4.81
CA GLY A 65 -2.28 6.00 -3.56
C GLY A 65 -2.62 4.51 -3.69
N TRP A 66 -3.71 4.10 -3.08
CA TRP A 66 -4.08 2.67 -3.03
C TRP A 66 -4.89 2.23 -4.24
N VAL A 67 -4.53 1.07 -4.77
CA VAL A 67 -5.33 0.35 -5.75
C VAL A 67 -5.57 -1.08 -5.26
N ARG A 68 -6.67 -1.68 -5.71
CA ARG A 68 -7.03 -3.06 -5.43
C ARG A 68 -7.15 -3.81 -6.73
N GLY A 69 -6.72 -5.05 -6.77
CA GLY A 69 -6.86 -5.89 -7.96
C GLY A 69 -6.59 -7.34 -7.68
N ASP A 70 -6.69 -8.16 -8.73
CA ASP A 70 -6.36 -9.57 -8.66
C ASP A 70 -4.83 -9.73 -8.77
N TYR A 71 -4.23 -10.44 -7.84
CA TYR A 71 -2.80 -10.68 -7.83
C TYR A 71 -2.38 -11.61 -8.95
N VAL A 72 -1.46 -11.18 -9.78
CA VAL A 72 -0.89 -11.98 -10.86
C VAL A 72 0.52 -12.43 -10.52
N SER A 73 1.41 -11.46 -10.21
CA SER A 73 2.80 -11.76 -9.89
C SER A 73 3.43 -10.61 -9.13
N GLY A 74 4.54 -10.89 -8.47
CA GLY A 74 5.36 -9.90 -7.78
C GLY A 74 5.99 -10.47 -6.54
N ARG A 75 7.11 -9.86 -6.14
CA ARG A 75 7.83 -10.13 -4.91
C ARG A 75 8.73 -8.94 -4.62
N GLN A 76 9.33 -8.89 -3.45
CA GLN A 76 10.28 -7.82 -3.13
C GLN A 76 11.37 -7.73 -4.19
N GLY A 77 11.58 -6.54 -4.72
CA GLY A 77 12.53 -6.28 -5.80
C GLY A 77 11.95 -6.37 -7.19
N GLU A 78 10.71 -6.82 -7.33
CA GLU A 78 9.98 -6.89 -8.60
C GLU A 78 8.68 -6.12 -8.50
N ARG A 79 8.32 -5.41 -9.57
CA ARG A 79 7.06 -4.66 -9.59
C ARG A 79 5.87 -5.62 -9.64
N THR A 80 4.90 -5.35 -8.78
CA THR A 80 3.68 -6.18 -8.70
C THR A 80 2.78 -5.95 -9.91
N VAL A 81 2.27 -7.04 -10.45
CA VAL A 81 1.31 -7.04 -11.56
C VAL A 81 -0.06 -7.44 -11.03
N LEU A 82 -1.05 -6.62 -11.29
CA LEU A 82 -2.45 -6.87 -10.93
C LEU A 82 -3.32 -6.85 -12.18
N GLU A 83 -4.46 -7.55 -12.10
CA GLU A 83 -5.55 -7.47 -13.09
C GLU A 83 -6.80 -6.90 -12.42
N ASN A 84 -7.72 -6.35 -13.22
CA ASN A 84 -9.00 -5.80 -12.76
C ASN A 84 -8.80 -4.75 -11.65
N VAL A 85 -7.92 -3.79 -11.90
CA VAL A 85 -7.49 -2.80 -10.92
C VAL A 85 -8.58 -1.75 -10.68
N THR A 86 -8.81 -1.42 -9.40
CA THR A 86 -9.69 -0.35 -8.96
C THR A 86 -8.92 0.58 -8.03
N GLU A 87 -8.92 1.87 -8.32
CA GLU A 87 -8.35 2.88 -7.41
C GLU A 87 -9.31 3.07 -6.24
N LEU A 88 -8.77 3.03 -5.01
CA LEU A 88 -9.59 3.14 -3.80
C LEU A 88 -9.89 4.58 -3.42
N GLY A 89 -9.02 5.53 -3.79
CA GLY A 89 -9.21 6.95 -3.47
C GLY A 89 -8.89 7.29 -2.01
N GLY A 90 -9.36 8.45 -1.57
CA GLY A 90 -9.20 8.87 -0.18
C GLY A 90 -7.90 9.59 0.15
N GLY A 91 -7.07 9.89 -0.86
CA GLY A 91 -5.78 10.57 -0.67
C GLY A 91 -4.60 9.64 -0.75
N LEU A 92 -3.41 10.22 -0.96
CA LEU A 92 -2.16 9.45 -1.10
C LEU A 92 -1.72 8.82 0.23
N LEU A 93 -2.07 9.43 1.36
CA LEU A 93 -1.81 8.91 2.71
C LEU A 93 -3.13 8.65 3.43
N LEU A 94 -4.02 7.88 2.80
CA LEU A 94 -5.27 7.48 3.43
C LEU A 94 -4.98 6.82 4.77
N ASP A 95 -5.68 7.26 5.82
CA ASP A 95 -5.52 6.68 7.16
C ASP A 95 -5.67 5.15 7.09
N PRO A 96 -4.74 4.39 7.69
CA PRO A 96 -4.77 2.93 7.61
C PRO A 96 -6.11 2.32 8.03
N ARG A 97 -6.76 2.86 9.05
CA ARG A 97 -8.05 2.36 9.50
C ARG A 97 -9.16 2.65 8.49
N GLU A 98 -9.15 3.82 7.88
CA GLU A 98 -10.12 4.17 6.83
C GLU A 98 -9.94 3.28 5.61
N LEU A 99 -8.70 3.01 5.20
CA LEU A 99 -8.42 2.06 4.13
C LEU A 99 -8.97 0.68 4.48
N ALA A 100 -8.71 0.20 5.68
CA ALA A 100 -9.18 -1.11 6.12
C ALA A 100 -10.72 -1.22 6.07
N VAL A 101 -11.44 -0.16 6.42
CA VAL A 101 -12.90 -0.11 6.32
C VAL A 101 -13.34 -0.19 4.86
N LEU A 102 -12.72 0.58 3.96
CA LEU A 102 -13.05 0.52 2.52
C LEU A 102 -12.84 -0.89 1.97
N VAL A 103 -11.72 -1.51 2.30
CA VAL A 103 -11.38 -2.86 1.84
C VAL A 103 -12.37 -3.89 2.38
N ARG A 104 -12.66 -3.85 3.69
CA ARG A 104 -13.61 -4.76 4.31
C ARG A 104 -14.99 -4.65 3.68
N ASP A 105 -15.45 -3.42 3.42
CA ASP A 105 -16.81 -3.15 2.93
C ASP A 105 -16.91 -3.18 1.40
N GLY A 106 -15.80 -3.34 0.69
CA GLY A 106 -15.79 -3.36 -0.78
C GLY A 106 -16.13 -2.01 -1.40
N ARG A 107 -15.75 -0.90 -0.75
CA ARG A 107 -16.08 0.47 -1.18
C ARG A 107 -14.85 1.24 -1.63
N THR A 108 -15.09 2.35 -2.33
CA THR A 108 -14.07 3.32 -2.72
C THR A 108 -14.41 4.68 -2.14
N ALA A 109 -13.39 5.53 -2.02
CA ALA A 109 -13.53 6.91 -1.57
C ALA A 109 -13.38 7.88 -2.75
N THR A 110 -13.33 9.19 -2.47
CA THR A 110 -13.15 10.22 -3.48
C THR A 110 -11.86 9.98 -4.27
N PRO A 111 -11.90 9.99 -5.63
CA PRO A 111 -10.69 9.81 -6.44
C PRO A 111 -9.60 10.81 -6.11
N VAL A 112 -8.35 10.35 -6.19
CA VAL A 112 -7.15 11.14 -5.90
C VAL A 112 -6.62 11.72 -7.21
N ALA A 113 -6.21 13.01 -7.20
CA ALA A 113 -5.44 13.56 -8.29
C ALA A 113 -4.05 12.89 -8.29
N HIS A 114 -3.63 12.37 -9.45
CA HIS A 114 -2.36 11.67 -9.54
C HIS A 114 -1.20 12.65 -9.34
N ARG A 115 -0.25 12.23 -8.52
CA ARG A 115 0.97 12.94 -8.20
C ARG A 115 2.03 12.63 -9.24
N SER A 116 2.89 13.59 -9.56
CA SER A 116 4.05 13.35 -10.42
C SER A 116 5.31 13.11 -9.57
N ALA A 117 6.35 12.56 -10.20
CA ALA A 117 7.62 12.27 -9.54
C ALA A 117 8.29 13.53 -8.94
N ASP A 118 8.03 14.71 -9.51
CA ASP A 118 8.63 15.96 -9.08
C ASP A 118 7.80 16.74 -8.05
N THR A 119 6.66 16.20 -7.65
CA THR A 119 5.77 16.87 -6.70
C THR A 119 6.39 16.94 -5.32
N ARG A 120 6.36 18.12 -4.71
CA ARG A 120 6.83 18.37 -3.35
C ARG A 120 5.64 18.80 -2.50
N ASP A 121 4.95 17.82 -1.94
CA ASP A 121 3.70 18.01 -1.22
C ASP A 121 3.76 17.54 0.23
N GLY A 122 4.95 17.20 0.74
CA GLY A 122 5.10 16.72 2.11
C GLY A 122 4.74 15.24 2.31
N LEU A 123 4.53 14.48 1.23
CA LEU A 123 4.15 13.07 1.32
C LEU A 123 5.14 12.26 2.16
N PHE A 124 6.44 12.40 1.88
CA PHE A 124 7.46 11.63 2.61
C PHE A 124 7.57 12.08 4.08
N ASP A 125 7.35 13.36 4.36
CA ASP A 125 7.28 13.83 5.75
C ASP A 125 6.10 13.17 6.48
N GLY A 126 4.97 13.03 5.81
CA GLY A 126 3.82 12.30 6.34
C GLY A 126 4.11 10.81 6.57
N LEU A 127 4.80 10.15 5.62
CA LEU A 127 5.20 8.75 5.77
C LEU A 127 6.07 8.52 7.01
N ARG A 128 6.97 9.45 7.31
CA ARG A 128 7.86 9.34 8.47
C ARG A 128 7.14 9.42 9.81
N THR A 129 5.88 9.83 9.83
CA THR A 129 5.09 9.88 11.08
C THR A 129 4.50 8.53 11.47
N TYR A 130 4.59 7.53 10.61
CA TYR A 130 4.11 6.17 10.89
C TYR A 130 5.23 5.20 11.39
#